data_1a24a2ef3d13eabbc3b7761892cc3bc6
#
_entry.id   1a24a2ef3d13eabbc3b7761892cc3bc6
#
_cell.length_a   1.000
_cell.length_b   1.000
_cell.length_c   1.000
_cell.angle_alpha   90.00
_cell.angle_beta   90.00
_cell.angle_gamma   90.00
#
_symmetry.space_group_name_H-M   'P 1'
#
loop_
_entity.id
_entity.type
_entity.pdbx_description
1 polymer ?
#
loop_
_entity_poly.entity_id
_entity_poly.type
_entity_poly.pdbx_seq_one_letter_code
_entity_poly.pdbx_strand_id
1 'polypeptide(L)'
;MDEKLGKVSTLFYALPQFGITMPFKPTDFTQVNPHINQVLVARALRLLDVQKSERVIDWVCGLGNFTLPLATQARDVLGVEGSEELVARSRQNYLLNKHPDGANTVLAATNFVVRNLFEINGNVLAADGGAEKWLMDPPREGAFALVKALVELLQQTEGLDTASDAVKSWQPPKRIVYVSCNPATLARDAGLLVNEAGYTCTAAGVVNMFPHTAHVESIAVFDLV
;
A
#
# COMPACT_ATOMS: atom_id res chain seq x y z
N MET A 1 2.58 47.89 -10.91
CA MET A 1 1.65 46.75 -11.03
C MET A 1 2.42 45.52 -10.57
N ASP A 2 2.09 45.05 -9.35
CA ASP A 2 2.94 44.21 -8.53
C ASP A 2 3.09 42.78 -9.04
N GLU A 3 4.30 42.43 -9.50
CA GLU A 3 4.76 41.05 -9.77
C GLU A 3 5.18 40.30 -8.47
N LYS A 4 4.53 40.54 -7.34
CA LYS A 4 4.83 39.90 -6.05
C LYS A 4 3.71 39.00 -5.57
N LEU A 5 2.98 38.34 -6.45
CA LEU A 5 2.07 37.25 -6.05
C LEU A 5 2.83 35.91 -6.07
N GLY A 6 3.50 35.66 -4.97
CA GLY A 6 3.47 34.42 -4.26
C GLY A 6 4.09 33.22 -4.97
N LYS A 7 5.39 32.92 -4.72
CA LYS A 7 5.81 31.53 -4.67
C LYS A 7 4.83 30.79 -3.75
N VAL A 8 3.92 30.02 -4.33
CA VAL A 8 3.11 29.09 -3.56
C VAL A 8 4.11 28.15 -2.89
N SER A 9 4.29 28.28 -1.58
CA SER A 9 5.14 27.37 -0.83
C SER A 9 4.55 25.97 -0.95
N THR A 10 5.22 25.11 -1.67
CA THR A 10 4.83 23.71 -1.79
C THR A 10 4.96 23.06 -0.42
N LEU A 11 3.86 22.57 0.15
CA LEU A 11 3.90 21.76 1.35
C LEU A 11 4.57 20.43 1.04
N PHE A 12 5.39 19.96 1.97
CA PHE A 12 6.02 18.64 1.85
C PHE A 12 6.30 18.04 3.22
N TYR A 13 6.39 16.73 3.27
CA TYR A 13 7.03 15.99 4.36
C TYR A 13 8.14 15.11 3.80
N ALA A 14 8.99 14.61 4.67
CA ALA A 14 10.10 13.76 4.27
C ALA A 14 10.06 12.41 5.00
N LEU A 15 10.58 11.40 4.31
CA LEU A 15 10.90 10.08 4.84
C LEU A 15 12.43 9.89 4.74
N PRO A 16 13.20 10.49 5.68
CA PRO A 16 14.66 10.62 5.54
C PRO A 16 15.38 9.27 5.47
N GLN A 17 14.86 8.26 6.18
CA GLN A 17 15.42 6.90 6.16
C GLN A 17 15.49 6.32 4.74
N PHE A 18 14.61 6.76 3.84
CA PHE A 18 14.49 6.29 2.46
C PHE A 18 14.98 7.32 1.45
N GLY A 19 15.40 8.51 1.89
CA GLY A 19 15.79 9.61 1.02
C GLY A 19 14.64 10.19 0.19
N ILE A 20 13.40 10.12 0.70
CA ILE A 20 12.19 10.48 -0.04
C ILE A 20 11.60 11.80 0.48
N THR A 21 11.23 12.68 -0.45
CA THR A 21 10.47 13.91 -0.19
C THR A 21 9.10 13.81 -0.85
N MET A 22 8.05 14.13 -0.09
CA MET A 22 6.65 13.97 -0.47
C MET A 22 5.94 15.32 -0.53
N PRO A 23 5.93 16.02 -1.66
CA PRO A 23 5.07 17.17 -1.88
C PRO A 23 3.58 16.79 -1.81
N PHE A 24 2.78 17.66 -1.21
CA PHE A 24 1.33 17.48 -1.10
C PHE A 24 0.58 18.81 -1.14
N LYS A 25 -0.72 18.77 -1.45
CA LYS A 25 -1.63 19.91 -1.36
C LYS A 25 -2.35 19.90 0.00
N PRO A 26 -2.84 21.05 0.48
CA PRO A 26 -3.65 21.09 1.71
C PRO A 26 -4.89 20.20 1.70
N THR A 27 -5.38 19.84 0.51
CA THR A 27 -6.53 18.94 0.30
C THR A 27 -6.17 17.47 0.24
N ASP A 28 -4.88 17.14 0.11
CA ASP A 28 -4.42 15.76 0.05
C ASP A 28 -4.39 15.15 1.47
N PHE A 29 -4.80 13.89 1.59
CA PHE A 29 -4.65 13.19 2.86
C PHE A 29 -3.17 12.91 3.15
N THR A 30 -2.74 13.26 4.36
CA THR A 30 -1.44 12.90 4.92
C THR A 30 -1.61 12.40 6.35
N GLN A 31 -0.71 11.55 6.81
CA GLN A 31 -0.72 11.10 8.21
C GLN A 31 -0.52 12.28 9.16
N VAL A 32 -1.42 12.40 10.14
CA VAL A 32 -1.52 13.57 11.05
C VAL A 32 -0.28 13.79 11.92
N ASN A 33 0.50 12.73 12.16
CA ASN A 33 1.73 12.79 12.95
C ASN A 33 2.92 12.36 12.08
N PRO A 34 3.69 13.31 11.51
CA PRO A 34 4.78 12.98 10.59
C PRO A 34 5.91 12.17 11.24
N HIS A 35 6.17 12.34 12.54
CA HIS A 35 7.18 11.53 13.24
C HIS A 35 6.74 10.08 13.41
N ILE A 36 5.49 9.86 13.81
CA ILE A 36 4.94 8.51 13.93
C ILE A 36 4.76 7.89 12.55
N ASN A 37 4.43 8.68 11.50
CA ASN A 37 4.39 8.19 10.13
C ASN A 37 5.73 7.59 9.69
N GLN A 38 6.86 8.25 9.99
CA GLN A 38 8.20 7.69 9.70
C GLN A 38 8.42 6.34 10.40
N VAL A 39 8.01 6.23 11.67
CA VAL A 39 8.07 4.96 12.44
C VAL A 39 7.17 3.90 11.84
N LEU A 40 5.94 4.26 11.47
CA LEU A 40 4.95 3.35 10.87
C LEU A 40 5.45 2.80 9.54
N VAL A 41 5.92 3.68 8.64
CA VAL A 41 6.46 3.29 7.34
C VAL A 41 7.67 2.36 7.52
N ALA A 42 8.64 2.74 8.35
CA ALA A 42 9.80 1.91 8.63
C ALA A 42 9.44 0.54 9.23
N ARG A 43 8.43 0.51 10.11
CA ARG A 43 7.93 -0.73 10.71
C ARG A 43 7.23 -1.61 9.69
N ALA A 44 6.35 -1.04 8.86
CA ALA A 44 5.62 -1.78 7.84
C ALA A 44 6.56 -2.42 6.82
N LEU A 45 7.56 -1.69 6.33
CA LEU A 45 8.55 -2.23 5.39
C LEU A 45 9.39 -3.36 6.02
N ARG A 46 9.82 -3.18 7.28
CA ARG A 46 10.56 -4.23 8.00
C ARG A 46 9.73 -5.49 8.19
N LEU A 47 8.43 -5.35 8.50
CA LEU A 47 7.53 -6.49 8.68
C LEU A 47 7.20 -7.16 7.34
N LEU A 48 7.08 -6.37 6.27
CA LEU A 48 6.84 -6.91 4.93
C LEU A 48 8.07 -7.66 4.41
N ASP A 49 9.28 -7.25 4.80
CA ASP A 49 10.57 -7.91 4.49
C ASP A 49 10.75 -8.15 2.98
N VAL A 50 10.67 -7.07 2.20
CA VAL A 50 10.73 -7.12 0.75
C VAL A 50 12.15 -7.39 0.25
N GLN A 51 12.28 -8.34 -0.68
CA GLN A 51 13.54 -8.64 -1.33
C GLN A 51 13.64 -7.96 -2.71
N LYS A 52 14.87 -7.71 -3.18
CA LYS A 52 15.13 -7.09 -4.50
C LYS A 52 14.59 -7.86 -5.71
N SER A 53 14.25 -9.13 -5.54
CA SER A 53 13.65 -9.99 -6.57
C SER A 53 12.12 -9.99 -6.54
N GLU A 54 11.50 -9.37 -5.55
CA GLU A 54 10.05 -9.45 -5.31
C GLU A 54 9.30 -8.26 -5.89
N ARG A 55 8.12 -8.54 -6.42
CA ARG A 55 7.09 -7.54 -6.75
C ARG A 55 6.22 -7.27 -5.53
N VAL A 56 5.83 -6.00 -5.37
CA VAL A 56 4.94 -5.57 -4.29
C VAL A 56 3.73 -4.85 -4.86
N ILE A 57 2.55 -5.11 -4.30
CA ILE A 57 1.37 -4.25 -4.53
C ILE A 57 1.08 -3.49 -3.24
N ASP A 58 0.95 -2.17 -3.37
CA ASP A 58 0.55 -1.24 -2.31
C ASP A 58 -0.90 -0.81 -2.58
N TRP A 59 -1.83 -1.38 -1.82
CA TRP A 59 -3.25 -1.13 -1.94
C TRP A 59 -3.64 0.10 -1.11
N VAL A 60 -4.38 1.04 -1.74
CA VAL A 60 -4.71 2.36 -1.18
C VAL A 60 -3.46 3.22 -0.99
N CYS A 61 -2.67 3.33 -2.04
CA CYS A 61 -1.32 3.91 -1.97
C CYS A 61 -1.29 5.44 -1.68
N GLY A 62 -2.40 6.14 -1.81
CA GLY A 62 -2.50 7.57 -1.57
C GLY A 62 -1.49 8.38 -2.38
N LEU A 63 -0.67 9.17 -1.70
CA LEU A 63 0.42 9.96 -2.29
C LEU A 63 1.67 9.13 -2.63
N GLY A 64 1.68 7.83 -2.29
CA GLY A 64 2.84 6.96 -2.37
C GLY A 64 3.62 6.85 -1.05
N ASN A 65 2.96 7.09 0.09
CA ASN A 65 3.59 7.10 1.42
C ASN A 65 4.34 5.80 1.75
N PHE A 66 3.80 4.65 1.37
CA PHE A 66 4.47 3.35 1.46
C PHE A 66 5.10 2.94 0.11
N THR A 67 4.45 3.27 -1.01
CA THR A 67 4.89 2.86 -2.36
C THR A 67 6.33 3.29 -2.67
N LEU A 68 6.68 4.55 -2.40
CA LEU A 68 8.02 5.04 -2.72
C LEU A 68 9.11 4.42 -1.83
N PRO A 69 8.92 4.30 -0.50
CA PRO A 69 9.80 3.50 0.34
C PRO A 69 9.92 2.03 -0.10
N LEU A 70 8.83 1.36 -0.49
CA LEU A 70 8.85 0.00 -1.04
C LEU A 70 9.70 -0.08 -2.31
N ALA A 71 9.62 0.93 -3.19
CA ALA A 71 10.41 1.01 -4.41
C ALA A 71 11.93 1.11 -4.15
N THR A 72 12.37 1.46 -2.93
CA THR A 72 13.79 1.40 -2.56
C THR A 72 14.28 -0.03 -2.34
N GLN A 73 13.39 -1.01 -2.17
CA GLN A 73 13.70 -2.38 -1.76
C GLN A 73 13.23 -3.44 -2.76
N ALA A 74 12.14 -3.20 -3.48
CA ALA A 74 11.50 -4.16 -4.38
C ALA A 74 12.21 -4.28 -5.75
N ARG A 75 11.79 -5.30 -6.55
CA ARG A 75 12.05 -5.40 -7.98
C ARG A 75 11.19 -4.41 -8.76
N ASP A 76 9.91 -4.40 -8.48
CA ASP A 76 8.92 -3.47 -9.02
C ASP A 76 7.75 -3.28 -8.03
N VAL A 77 7.06 -2.15 -8.13
CA VAL A 77 5.92 -1.83 -7.26
C VAL A 77 4.72 -1.39 -8.09
N LEU A 78 3.54 -1.89 -7.72
CA LEU A 78 2.26 -1.40 -8.21
C LEU A 78 1.55 -0.67 -7.07
N GLY A 79 1.33 0.63 -7.20
CA GLY A 79 0.47 1.42 -6.32
C GLY A 79 -0.96 1.45 -6.87
N VAL A 80 -1.92 1.10 -6.06
CA VAL A 80 -3.35 1.09 -6.40
C VAL A 80 -4.09 2.09 -5.53
N GLU A 81 -4.86 2.99 -6.15
CA GLU A 81 -5.56 4.07 -5.45
C GLU A 81 -6.90 4.36 -6.14
N GLY A 82 -7.94 4.70 -5.37
CA GLY A 82 -9.27 5.03 -5.89
C GLY A 82 -9.38 6.42 -6.49
N SER A 83 -8.57 7.37 -6.06
CA SER A 83 -8.59 8.75 -6.51
C SER A 83 -7.62 9.01 -7.66
N GLU A 84 -8.15 9.48 -8.81
CA GLU A 84 -7.33 9.90 -9.95
C GLU A 84 -6.36 11.04 -9.57
N GLU A 85 -6.79 11.96 -8.69
CA GLU A 85 -5.94 13.06 -8.24
C GLU A 85 -4.76 12.54 -7.40
N LEU A 86 -4.99 11.59 -6.50
CA LEU A 86 -3.94 10.99 -5.69
C LEU A 86 -3.00 10.14 -6.55
N VAL A 87 -3.50 9.39 -7.53
CA VAL A 87 -2.67 8.67 -8.52
C VAL A 87 -1.80 9.63 -9.32
N ALA A 88 -2.35 10.77 -9.78
CA ALA A 88 -1.56 11.78 -10.47
C ALA A 88 -0.47 12.36 -9.56
N ARG A 89 -0.79 12.58 -8.28
CA ARG A 89 0.16 13.06 -7.27
C ARG A 89 1.25 12.03 -6.97
N SER A 90 0.89 10.77 -6.77
CA SER A 90 1.86 9.71 -6.52
C SER A 90 2.85 9.53 -7.67
N ARG A 91 2.38 9.65 -8.93
CA ARG A 91 3.25 9.66 -10.11
C ARG A 91 4.23 10.84 -10.10
N GLN A 92 3.76 12.05 -9.75
CA GLN A 92 4.62 13.23 -9.62
C GLN A 92 5.67 13.03 -8.53
N ASN A 93 5.26 12.51 -7.36
CA ASN A 93 6.15 12.21 -6.26
C ASN A 93 7.20 11.15 -6.65
N TYR A 94 6.79 10.12 -7.38
CA TYR A 94 7.73 9.12 -7.90
C TYR A 94 8.76 9.75 -8.84
N LEU A 95 8.33 10.55 -9.82
CA LEU A 95 9.23 11.21 -10.77
C LEU A 95 10.22 12.14 -10.06
N LEU A 96 9.78 12.87 -9.04
CA LEU A 96 10.64 13.74 -8.24
C LEU A 96 11.73 12.95 -7.51
N ASN A 97 11.39 11.79 -6.97
CA ASN A 97 12.31 10.99 -6.15
C ASN A 97 13.10 9.95 -6.94
N LYS A 98 12.73 9.66 -8.19
CA LYS A 98 13.37 8.63 -9.01
C LYS A 98 14.84 8.94 -9.34
N HIS A 99 15.15 10.23 -9.49
CA HIS A 99 16.49 10.72 -9.79
C HIS A 99 16.79 11.97 -8.95
N PRO A 100 16.86 11.84 -7.63
CA PRO A 100 17.22 13.00 -6.81
C PRO A 100 18.69 13.36 -7.06
N ASP A 101 18.96 14.64 -7.34
CA ASP A 101 20.31 15.17 -7.49
C ASP A 101 21.10 14.86 -6.21
N GLY A 102 22.09 13.99 -6.32
CA GLY A 102 23.00 13.63 -5.22
C GLY A 102 22.54 12.57 -4.24
N ALA A 103 21.38 11.90 -4.44
CA ALA A 103 20.96 10.79 -3.57
C ALA A 103 21.42 9.43 -4.13
N ASN A 104 21.89 8.57 -3.22
CA ASN A 104 22.28 7.18 -3.54
C ASN A 104 21.09 6.22 -3.70
N THR A 105 19.84 6.71 -3.63
CA THR A 105 18.67 5.88 -3.63
C THR A 105 18.08 5.77 -5.04
N VAL A 106 18.14 4.58 -5.61
CA VAL A 106 17.52 4.24 -6.89
C VAL A 106 16.17 3.60 -6.60
N LEU A 107 15.08 4.22 -7.07
CA LEU A 107 13.74 3.64 -7.00
C LEU A 107 13.54 2.61 -8.10
N ALA A 108 12.97 1.48 -7.74
CA ALA A 108 12.52 0.44 -8.68
C ALA A 108 11.43 0.97 -9.63
N ALA A 109 11.19 0.24 -10.72
CA ALA A 109 10.06 0.52 -11.61
C ALA A 109 8.75 0.51 -10.81
N THR A 110 8.02 1.62 -10.86
CA THR A 110 6.80 1.79 -10.09
C THR A 110 5.69 2.29 -10.99
N ASN A 111 4.57 1.58 -11.00
CA ASN A 111 3.36 1.95 -11.71
C ASN A 111 2.27 2.32 -10.72
N PHE A 112 1.37 3.20 -11.15
CA PHE A 112 0.21 3.60 -10.36
C PHE A 112 -1.05 3.45 -11.21
N VAL A 113 -2.10 2.83 -10.64
CA VAL A 113 -3.37 2.60 -11.31
C VAL A 113 -4.54 3.10 -10.46
N VAL A 114 -5.56 3.60 -11.14
CA VAL A 114 -6.83 3.95 -10.51
C VAL A 114 -7.70 2.71 -10.44
N ARG A 115 -8.16 2.35 -9.22
CA ARG A 115 -9.11 1.25 -8.98
C ARG A 115 -10.07 1.59 -7.86
N ASN A 116 -11.34 1.39 -8.07
CA ASN A 116 -12.30 1.40 -6.97
C ASN A 116 -12.18 0.11 -6.16
N LEU A 117 -11.58 0.18 -5.00
CA LEU A 117 -11.30 -0.98 -4.16
C LEU A 117 -12.55 -1.56 -3.50
N PHE A 118 -13.67 -0.84 -3.51
CA PHE A 118 -14.97 -1.36 -3.07
C PHE A 118 -15.69 -2.21 -4.12
N GLU A 119 -15.23 -2.15 -5.38
CA GLU A 119 -15.80 -2.89 -6.53
C GLU A 119 -14.81 -3.92 -7.11
N ILE A 120 -13.68 -4.14 -6.44
CA ILE A 120 -12.67 -5.09 -6.89
C ILE A 120 -13.19 -6.53 -6.79
N ASN A 121 -12.80 -7.36 -7.75
CA ASN A 121 -13.14 -8.78 -7.80
C ASN A 121 -11.93 -9.62 -8.26
N GLY A 122 -12.05 -10.96 -8.19
CA GLY A 122 -10.97 -11.86 -8.53
C GLY A 122 -10.39 -11.69 -9.95
N ASN A 123 -11.23 -11.38 -10.95
CA ASN A 123 -10.75 -11.14 -12.32
C ASN A 123 -9.87 -9.89 -12.43
N VAL A 124 -10.20 -8.82 -11.69
CA VAL A 124 -9.40 -7.60 -11.64
C VAL A 124 -8.07 -7.87 -10.96
N LEU A 125 -8.07 -8.63 -9.85
CA LEU A 125 -6.83 -9.05 -9.18
C LEU A 125 -5.94 -9.88 -10.11
N ALA A 126 -6.51 -10.84 -10.83
CA ALA A 126 -5.78 -11.65 -11.77
C ALA A 126 -5.19 -10.81 -12.92
N ALA A 127 -5.92 -9.80 -13.41
CA ALA A 127 -5.47 -8.90 -14.47
C ALA A 127 -4.33 -7.97 -14.03
N ASP A 128 -4.31 -7.53 -12.77
CA ASP A 128 -3.21 -6.74 -12.20
C ASP A 128 -1.93 -7.59 -11.99
N GLY A 129 -2.08 -8.92 -12.04
CA GLY A 129 -1.00 -9.90 -11.91
C GLY A 129 -0.64 -10.19 -10.46
N GLY A 130 0.01 -11.33 -10.22
CA GLY A 130 0.48 -11.74 -8.90
C GLY A 130 1.62 -10.86 -8.38
N ALA A 131 1.78 -10.81 -7.07
CA ALA A 131 2.90 -10.20 -6.38
C ALA A 131 3.25 -11.01 -5.13
N GLU A 132 4.52 -11.09 -4.80
CA GLU A 132 4.99 -11.83 -3.62
C GLU A 132 4.54 -11.21 -2.31
N LYS A 133 4.32 -9.88 -2.30
CA LYS A 133 4.01 -9.11 -1.08
C LYS A 133 2.90 -8.10 -1.33
N TRP A 134 2.00 -7.97 -0.37
CA TRP A 134 0.99 -6.91 -0.34
C TRP A 134 1.15 -6.04 0.88
N LEU A 135 1.01 -4.74 0.68
CA LEU A 135 0.77 -3.77 1.75
C LEU A 135 -0.63 -3.20 1.57
N MET A 136 -1.38 -3.06 2.64
CA MET A 136 -2.72 -2.48 2.66
C MET A 136 -2.81 -1.42 3.76
N ASP A 137 -3.28 -0.22 3.42
CA ASP A 137 -3.58 0.86 4.37
C ASP A 137 -4.96 1.48 4.01
N PRO A 138 -6.04 0.69 4.17
CA PRO A 138 -7.37 1.11 3.74
C PRO A 138 -7.98 2.16 4.66
N PRO A 139 -9.06 2.86 4.20
CA PRO A 139 -9.85 3.73 5.05
C PRO A 139 -10.55 2.95 6.18
N ARG A 140 -11.28 3.67 7.05
CA ARG A 140 -11.95 3.10 8.24
C ARG A 140 -12.88 1.94 7.97
N GLU A 141 -13.42 1.85 6.77
CA GLU A 141 -14.29 0.77 6.29
C GLU A 141 -13.55 -0.55 6.12
N GLY A 142 -12.22 -0.51 6.10
CA GLY A 142 -11.36 -1.66 5.85
C GLY A 142 -11.25 -2.02 4.37
N ALA A 143 -10.70 -3.19 4.09
CA ALA A 143 -10.45 -3.70 2.73
C ALA A 143 -11.31 -4.93 2.40
N PHE A 144 -12.55 -4.99 2.90
CA PHE A 144 -13.40 -6.18 2.80
C PHE A 144 -13.54 -6.71 1.37
N ALA A 145 -13.84 -5.84 0.40
CA ALA A 145 -14.02 -6.26 -0.99
C ALA A 145 -12.71 -6.79 -1.60
N LEU A 146 -11.58 -6.18 -1.28
CA LEU A 146 -10.26 -6.64 -1.71
C LEU A 146 -9.92 -8.02 -1.14
N VAL A 147 -10.12 -8.21 0.17
CA VAL A 147 -9.87 -9.50 0.84
C VAL A 147 -10.81 -10.58 0.33
N LYS A 148 -12.10 -10.23 0.13
CA LYS A 148 -13.07 -11.14 -0.46
C LYS A 148 -12.68 -11.55 -1.88
N ALA A 149 -12.24 -10.60 -2.71
CA ALA A 149 -11.75 -10.87 -4.06
C ALA A 149 -10.51 -11.80 -4.06
N LEU A 150 -9.64 -11.68 -3.07
CA LEU A 150 -8.51 -12.60 -2.87
C LEU A 150 -9.00 -14.02 -2.58
N VAL A 151 -9.96 -14.18 -1.64
CA VAL A 151 -10.58 -15.48 -1.33
C VAL A 151 -11.22 -16.10 -2.58
N GLU A 152 -12.02 -15.33 -3.29
CA GLU A 152 -12.70 -15.78 -4.53
C GLU A 152 -11.69 -16.23 -5.60
N LEU A 153 -10.58 -15.50 -5.76
CA LEU A 153 -9.55 -15.84 -6.74
C LEU A 153 -8.79 -17.11 -6.34
N LEU A 154 -8.50 -17.30 -5.06
CA LEU A 154 -7.89 -18.54 -4.56
C LEU A 154 -8.77 -19.76 -4.82
N GLN A 155 -10.07 -19.66 -4.57
CA GLN A 155 -11.03 -20.73 -4.88
C GLN A 155 -11.13 -21.03 -6.38
N GLN A 156 -11.03 -20.01 -7.24
CA GLN A 156 -10.98 -20.17 -8.69
C GLN A 156 -9.71 -20.88 -9.18
N THR A 157 -8.57 -20.65 -8.52
CA THR A 157 -7.32 -21.33 -8.86
C THR A 157 -7.33 -22.82 -8.50
N GLU A 158 -8.16 -23.26 -7.56
CA GLU A 158 -8.36 -24.67 -7.23
C GLU A 158 -9.18 -25.42 -8.31
N GLY A 159 -10.05 -24.72 -9.07
CA GLY A 159 -10.89 -25.25 -10.15
C GLY A 159 -10.32 -25.00 -11.56
N LEU A 160 -9.07 -25.33 -11.82
CA LEU A 160 -8.26 -24.90 -12.97
C LEU A 160 -8.80 -25.20 -14.38
N ASP A 161 -9.71 -26.13 -14.57
CA ASP A 161 -10.10 -26.61 -15.93
C ASP A 161 -10.83 -25.55 -16.77
N THR A 162 -11.51 -24.58 -16.13
CA THR A 162 -12.30 -23.52 -16.80
C THR A 162 -11.76 -22.10 -16.60
N ALA A 163 -10.65 -21.96 -15.87
CA ALA A 163 -10.08 -20.65 -15.52
C ALA A 163 -9.37 -20.02 -16.72
N SER A 164 -9.38 -18.67 -16.79
CA SER A 164 -8.60 -17.91 -17.79
C SER A 164 -7.09 -18.06 -17.56
N ASP A 165 -6.28 -17.80 -18.59
CA ASP A 165 -4.81 -17.88 -18.49
C ASP A 165 -4.25 -16.92 -17.42
N ALA A 166 -4.88 -15.77 -17.23
CA ALA A 166 -4.52 -14.80 -16.17
C ALA A 166 -4.72 -15.39 -14.77
N VAL A 167 -5.84 -16.09 -14.54
CA VAL A 167 -6.13 -16.79 -13.27
C VAL A 167 -5.15 -17.94 -13.06
N LYS A 168 -4.87 -18.74 -14.11
CA LYS A 168 -3.94 -19.88 -14.02
C LYS A 168 -2.50 -19.50 -13.69
N SER A 169 -2.06 -18.33 -14.15
CA SER A 169 -0.70 -17.83 -13.91
C SER A 169 -0.58 -16.99 -12.65
N TRP A 170 -1.71 -16.61 -12.04
CA TRP A 170 -1.71 -15.75 -10.87
C TRP A 170 -1.21 -16.50 -9.61
N GLN A 171 -0.45 -15.79 -8.79
CA GLN A 171 0.07 -16.33 -7.53
C GLN A 171 -0.36 -15.41 -6.38
N PRO A 172 -0.83 -15.98 -5.26
CA PRO A 172 -1.17 -15.20 -4.08
C PRO A 172 0.06 -14.58 -3.44
N PRO A 173 -0.09 -13.45 -2.72
CA PRO A 173 1.00 -12.89 -1.95
C PRO A 173 1.41 -13.84 -0.82
N LYS A 174 2.71 -14.07 -0.68
CA LYS A 174 3.27 -14.90 0.39
C LYS A 174 3.12 -14.21 1.76
N ARG A 175 3.12 -12.89 1.76
CA ARG A 175 2.94 -12.07 2.97
C ARG A 175 2.12 -10.82 2.68
N ILE A 176 1.22 -10.51 3.61
CA ILE A 176 0.41 -9.30 3.63
C ILE A 176 0.73 -8.53 4.91
N VAL A 177 1.06 -7.25 4.79
CA VAL A 177 1.08 -6.31 5.91
C VAL A 177 -0.13 -5.41 5.80
N TYR A 178 -0.96 -5.42 6.84
CA TYR A 178 -2.21 -4.66 6.90
C TYR A 178 -2.08 -3.58 7.99
N VAL A 179 -2.10 -2.32 7.59
CA VAL A 179 -2.20 -1.15 8.48
C VAL A 179 -3.66 -0.76 8.57
N SER A 180 -4.15 -0.37 9.74
CA SER A 180 -5.57 -0.02 9.93
C SER A 180 -5.78 0.95 11.08
N CYS A 181 -6.50 2.03 10.80
CA CYS A 181 -6.98 2.96 11.83
C CYS A 181 -8.28 2.49 12.52
N ASN A 182 -8.81 1.31 12.17
CA ASN A 182 -10.00 0.72 12.79
C ASN A 182 -9.79 -0.78 13.09
N PRO A 183 -9.47 -1.14 14.35
CA PRO A 183 -9.23 -2.53 14.74
C PRO A 183 -10.41 -3.48 14.47
N ALA A 184 -11.64 -2.98 14.47
CA ALA A 184 -12.82 -3.81 14.25
C ALA A 184 -12.92 -4.26 12.79
N THR A 185 -12.64 -3.38 11.82
CA THR A 185 -12.61 -3.75 10.40
C THR A 185 -11.38 -4.59 10.08
N LEU A 186 -10.22 -4.34 10.71
CA LEU A 186 -9.08 -5.22 10.62
C LEU A 186 -9.42 -6.64 11.09
N ALA A 187 -10.08 -6.78 12.25
CA ALA A 187 -10.46 -8.10 12.77
C ALA A 187 -11.43 -8.86 11.84
N ARG A 188 -12.39 -8.14 11.23
CA ARG A 188 -13.30 -8.71 10.20
C ARG A 188 -12.53 -9.23 8.99
N ASP A 189 -11.65 -8.42 8.43
CA ASP A 189 -10.89 -8.75 7.23
C ASP A 189 -9.85 -9.84 7.52
N ALA A 190 -9.23 -9.81 8.70
CA ALA A 190 -8.35 -10.87 9.19
C ALA A 190 -9.06 -12.21 9.32
N GLY A 191 -10.35 -12.20 9.71
CA GLY A 191 -11.19 -13.40 9.75
C GLY A 191 -11.27 -14.10 8.40
N LEU A 192 -11.44 -13.35 7.32
CA LEU A 192 -11.44 -13.90 5.94
C LEU A 192 -10.06 -14.42 5.54
N LEU A 193 -9.00 -13.64 5.80
CA LEU A 193 -7.63 -14.04 5.48
C LEU A 193 -7.25 -15.35 6.16
N VAL A 194 -7.59 -15.51 7.46
CA VAL A 194 -7.20 -16.68 8.25
C VAL A 194 -8.11 -17.89 7.99
N ASN A 195 -9.42 -17.69 7.92
CA ASN A 195 -10.36 -18.81 7.86
C ASN A 195 -10.68 -19.26 6.42
N GLU A 196 -10.49 -18.40 5.41
CA GLU A 196 -10.93 -18.67 4.04
C GLU A 196 -9.82 -18.55 3.00
N ALA A 197 -8.75 -17.76 3.27
CA ALA A 197 -7.67 -17.54 2.32
C ALA A 197 -6.36 -18.27 2.67
N GLY A 198 -6.31 -19.07 3.75
CA GLY A 198 -5.16 -19.89 4.11
C GLY A 198 -3.98 -19.13 4.71
N TYR A 199 -4.19 -17.91 5.20
CA TYR A 199 -3.15 -17.14 5.87
C TYR A 199 -3.15 -17.38 7.38
N THR A 200 -1.97 -17.20 7.97
CA THR A 200 -1.80 -17.17 9.43
C THR A 200 -1.39 -15.76 9.87
N CYS A 201 -2.04 -15.21 10.90
CA CYS A 201 -1.62 -13.96 11.51
C CYS A 201 -0.38 -14.22 12.38
N THR A 202 0.78 -13.80 11.88
CA THR A 202 2.09 -14.08 12.53
C THR A 202 2.56 -12.96 13.42
N ALA A 203 2.04 -11.76 13.28
CA ALA A 203 2.30 -10.63 14.16
C ALA A 203 1.13 -9.63 14.13
N ALA A 204 0.87 -9.00 15.26
CA ALA A 204 -0.04 -7.86 15.35
C ALA A 204 0.44 -6.90 16.45
N GLY A 205 0.13 -5.61 16.27
CA GLY A 205 0.49 -4.57 17.21
C GLY A 205 -0.21 -3.26 16.95
N VAL A 206 0.05 -2.28 17.80
CA VAL A 206 -0.53 -0.95 17.72
C VAL A 206 0.54 0.12 17.62
N VAL A 207 0.19 1.22 16.98
CA VAL A 207 1.01 2.42 16.84
C VAL A 207 0.21 3.61 17.34
N ASN A 208 0.77 4.42 18.23
CA ASN A 208 0.09 5.59 18.77
C ASN A 208 0.20 6.78 17.80
N MET A 209 -0.54 6.68 16.69
CA MET A 209 -0.63 7.74 15.68
C MET A 209 -1.44 8.95 16.17
N PHE A 210 -2.43 8.70 17.02
CA PHE A 210 -3.44 9.67 17.44
C PHE A 210 -3.43 9.85 18.96
N PRO A 211 -2.35 10.41 19.55
CA PRO A 211 -2.27 10.57 21.01
C PRO A 211 -3.44 11.43 21.54
N HIS A 212 -3.92 11.10 22.75
CA HIS A 212 -5.05 11.76 23.40
C HIS A 212 -6.42 11.62 22.71
N THR A 213 -6.56 10.63 21.81
CA THR A 213 -7.85 10.30 21.18
C THR A 213 -8.22 8.84 21.43
N ALA A 214 -9.46 8.45 21.07
CA ALA A 214 -9.90 7.05 21.11
C ALA A 214 -9.46 6.25 19.85
N HIS A 215 -8.73 6.87 18.93
CA HIS A 215 -8.30 6.21 17.70
C HIS A 215 -7.01 5.42 17.93
N VAL A 216 -6.97 4.22 17.36
CA VAL A 216 -5.82 3.33 17.44
C VAL A 216 -5.40 2.97 16.00
N GLU A 217 -4.12 3.17 15.69
CA GLU A 217 -3.51 2.64 14.49
C GLU A 217 -2.98 1.23 14.79
N SER A 218 -3.37 0.28 13.98
CA SER A 218 -2.98 -1.12 14.14
C SER A 218 -2.15 -1.58 12.94
N ILE A 219 -1.29 -2.55 13.13
CA ILE A 219 -0.55 -3.22 12.06
C ILE A 219 -0.57 -4.70 12.32
N ALA A 220 -0.87 -5.49 11.28
CA ALA A 220 -0.86 -6.94 11.35
C ALA A 220 -0.12 -7.55 10.15
N VAL A 221 0.43 -8.73 10.36
CA VAL A 221 1.16 -9.51 9.35
C VAL A 221 0.46 -10.84 9.17
N PHE A 222 0.23 -11.18 7.92
CA PHE A 222 -0.38 -12.45 7.52
C PHE A 222 0.57 -13.15 6.55
N ASP A 223 0.93 -14.37 6.87
CA ASP A 223 1.77 -15.24 6.03
C ASP A 223 0.93 -16.38 5.47
N LEU A 224 1.08 -16.62 4.16
CA LEU A 224 0.47 -17.78 3.51
C LEU A 224 1.20 -19.06 3.96
N VAL A 225 0.45 -20.06 4.41
CA VAL A 225 0.99 -21.32 4.95
C VAL A 225 1.00 -22.42 3.89
#